data_64e7dacf1b26bbdcece606d2c77ea03c
#
_entry.id   64e7dacf1b26bbdcece606d2c77ea03c
#
_cell.length_a   1.000
_cell.length_b   1.000
_cell.length_c   1.000
_cell.angle_alpha   90.00
_cell.angle_beta   90.00
_cell.angle_gamma   90.00
#
_symmetry.space_group_name_H-M   'P 1'
#
loop_
_entity.id
_entity.type
_entity.pdbx_description
1 polymer ?
#
loop_
_entity_poly.entity_id
_entity_poly.type
_entity_poly.pdbx_seq_one_letter_code
_entity_poly.pdbx_strand_id
1 'polypeptide(L)'
;MKRLAVAISLALLAACPAAAQQRSADPLNTVHLQTKDGRITIRLRPDLAPKHVEQIKTLTKQGFYDGIVFHRVIPGFMAQTGDPTGTGTGGSKLPNIPAEFSQEPFKRGSVGMARSQSPNSANSQFFICYDGCGPLTGQYTLFGEVVAGMDVVDKIKKGSAANNGQVANPDKIVKMQLAADAQ
;
A
#
# COMPACT_ATOMS: atom_id res chain seq x y z
N MET A 1 -25.92 72.50 18.59
CA MET A 1 -25.31 71.71 17.51
C MET A 1 -24.64 70.49 18.17
N LYS A 2 -25.31 69.32 18.20
CA LYS A 2 -24.83 68.08 18.84
C LYS A 2 -24.20 67.20 17.76
N ARG A 3 -22.90 66.91 17.83
CA ARG A 3 -22.17 65.98 16.94
C ARG A 3 -22.35 64.59 17.47
N LEU A 4 -22.99 63.74 16.67
CA LEU A 4 -23.15 62.30 16.92
C LEU A 4 -21.90 61.57 16.40
N ALA A 5 -21.15 60.93 17.30
CA ALA A 5 -20.02 60.08 16.92
C ALA A 5 -20.53 58.63 16.74
N VAL A 6 -20.42 58.12 15.51
CA VAL A 6 -20.72 56.72 15.18
C VAL A 6 -19.43 55.92 15.40
N ALA A 7 -19.44 55.00 16.35
CA ALA A 7 -18.36 54.06 16.55
C ALA A 7 -18.61 52.83 15.67
N ILE A 8 -17.75 52.60 14.72
CA ILE A 8 -17.74 51.40 13.88
C ILE A 8 -16.91 50.32 14.60
N SER A 9 -17.59 49.33 15.15
CA SER A 9 -16.92 48.15 15.74
C SER A 9 -16.51 47.18 14.64
N LEU A 10 -15.21 47.07 14.40
CA LEU A 10 -14.62 46.12 13.47
C LEU A 10 -14.51 44.74 14.15
N ALA A 11 -15.40 43.80 13.82
CA ALA A 11 -15.34 42.44 14.29
C ALA A 11 -14.27 41.67 13.50
N LEU A 12 -13.12 41.39 14.16
CA LEU A 12 -12.12 40.44 13.62
C LEU A 12 -12.71 39.03 13.67
N LEU A 13 -13.09 38.47 12.54
CA LEU A 13 -13.29 37.02 12.40
C LEU A 13 -11.91 36.35 12.44
N ALA A 14 -11.60 35.72 13.56
CA ALA A 14 -10.46 34.80 13.66
C ALA A 14 -10.77 33.54 12.85
N ALA A 15 -10.19 33.43 11.65
CA ALA A 15 -10.19 32.20 10.88
C ALA A 15 -9.33 31.15 11.63
N CYS A 16 -9.97 30.18 12.30
CA CYS A 16 -9.29 28.99 12.77
C CYS A 16 -8.72 28.23 11.56
N PRO A 17 -7.40 27.97 11.51
CA PRO A 17 -6.89 27.03 10.51
C PRO A 17 -7.50 25.67 10.82
N ALA A 18 -8.25 25.11 9.87
CA ALA A 18 -8.66 23.71 9.90
C ALA A 18 -7.39 22.86 9.89
N ALA A 19 -6.92 22.48 11.08
CA ALA A 19 -5.90 21.47 11.23
C ALA A 19 -6.42 20.22 10.53
N ALA A 20 -5.81 19.87 9.39
CA ALA A 20 -6.04 18.60 8.73
C ALA A 20 -5.76 17.53 9.78
N GLN A 21 -6.84 16.93 10.30
CA GLN A 21 -6.79 15.90 11.30
C GLN A 21 -6.06 14.72 10.65
N GLN A 22 -4.75 14.58 10.93
CA GLN A 22 -4.03 13.36 10.68
C GLN A 22 -4.81 12.27 11.42
N ARG A 23 -5.61 11.50 10.68
CA ARG A 23 -6.24 10.30 11.23
C ARG A 23 -5.09 9.46 11.76
N SER A 24 -5.00 9.31 13.06
CA SER A 24 -4.04 8.43 13.73
C SER A 24 -4.12 7.09 13.01
N ALA A 25 -2.98 6.61 12.52
CA ALA A 25 -2.94 5.33 11.81
C ALA A 25 -3.50 4.26 12.74
N ASP A 26 -4.58 3.60 12.31
CA ASP A 26 -5.14 2.46 13.06
C ASP A 26 -4.09 1.34 13.07
N PRO A 27 -3.47 1.02 14.22
CA PRO A 27 -2.37 0.06 14.28
C PRO A 27 -2.82 -1.35 13.91
N LEU A 28 -4.11 -1.67 14.04
CA LEU A 28 -4.68 -2.95 13.63
C LEU A 28 -4.82 -3.08 12.11
N ASN A 29 -4.85 -1.97 11.40
CA ASN A 29 -4.93 -1.91 9.94
C ASN A 29 -3.71 -1.18 9.33
N THR A 30 -2.58 -1.21 10.01
CA THR A 30 -1.31 -0.68 9.52
C THR A 30 -0.26 -1.78 9.54
N VAL A 31 0.48 -1.90 8.44
CA VAL A 31 1.59 -2.84 8.29
C VAL A 31 2.90 -2.07 8.10
N HIS A 32 3.93 -2.49 8.80
CA HIS A 32 5.31 -2.09 8.60
C HIS A 32 6.04 -3.15 7.78
N LEU A 33 6.50 -2.78 6.60
CA LEU A 33 7.35 -3.59 5.74
C LEU A 33 8.75 -3.01 5.76
N GLN A 34 9.70 -3.74 6.35
CA GLN A 34 11.09 -3.33 6.45
C GLN A 34 11.89 -3.91 5.28
N THR A 35 12.65 -3.05 4.61
CA THR A 35 13.67 -3.43 3.61
C THR A 35 15.05 -3.03 4.11
N LYS A 36 16.12 -3.36 3.38
CA LYS A 36 17.48 -2.87 3.66
C LYS A 36 17.61 -1.33 3.62
N ASP A 37 16.74 -0.67 2.84
CA ASP A 37 16.78 0.77 2.58
C ASP A 37 15.86 1.58 3.50
N GLY A 38 15.08 0.90 4.35
CA GLY A 38 14.18 1.56 5.30
C GLY A 38 12.81 0.89 5.44
N ARG A 39 11.91 1.59 6.11
CA ARG A 39 10.55 1.14 6.41
C ARG A 39 9.54 1.73 5.43
N ILE A 40 8.67 0.87 4.93
CA ILE A 40 7.46 1.23 4.18
C ILE A 40 6.28 1.01 5.12
N THR A 41 5.43 2.03 5.30
CA THR A 41 4.21 1.93 6.12
C THR A 41 3.01 1.87 5.21
N ILE A 42 2.24 0.78 5.31
CA ILE A 42 1.07 0.50 4.49
C ILE A 42 -0.17 0.55 5.38
N ARG A 43 -1.12 1.41 5.04
CA ARG A 43 -2.47 1.38 5.60
C ARG A 43 -3.31 0.40 4.81
N LEU A 44 -3.88 -0.58 5.49
CA LEU A 44 -4.81 -1.55 4.91
C LEU A 44 -6.21 -0.94 4.77
N ARG A 45 -6.96 -1.38 3.78
CA ARG A 45 -8.28 -0.89 3.41
C ARG A 45 -9.33 -2.01 3.52
N PRO A 46 -9.69 -2.43 4.77
CA PRO A 46 -10.73 -3.45 4.96
C PRO A 46 -12.13 -2.99 4.49
N ASP A 47 -12.33 -1.69 4.33
CA ASP A 47 -13.52 -1.09 3.73
C ASP A 47 -13.65 -1.42 2.23
N LEU A 48 -12.54 -1.65 1.52
CA LEU A 48 -12.53 -2.00 0.09
C LEU A 48 -12.39 -3.51 -0.15
N ALA A 49 -11.57 -4.18 0.66
CA ALA A 49 -11.18 -5.57 0.41
C ALA A 49 -11.01 -6.35 1.74
N PRO A 50 -12.11 -6.59 2.49
CA PRO A 50 -12.03 -7.21 3.81
C PRO A 50 -11.36 -8.59 3.81
N LYS A 51 -11.64 -9.45 2.84
CA LYS A 51 -11.06 -10.81 2.76
C LYS A 51 -9.57 -10.78 2.44
N HIS A 52 -9.15 -9.90 1.53
CA HIS A 52 -7.73 -9.73 1.20
C HIS A 52 -6.95 -9.15 2.38
N VAL A 53 -7.50 -8.15 3.06
CA VAL A 53 -6.89 -7.58 4.27
C VAL A 53 -6.72 -8.64 5.36
N GLU A 54 -7.74 -9.47 5.59
CA GLU A 54 -7.68 -10.55 6.59
C GLU A 54 -6.58 -11.56 6.26
N GLN A 55 -6.46 -11.99 5.00
CA GLN A 55 -5.41 -12.94 4.60
C GLN A 55 -4.01 -12.32 4.70
N ILE A 56 -3.84 -11.07 4.28
CA ILE A 56 -2.57 -10.35 4.43
C ILE A 56 -2.17 -10.25 5.91
N LYS A 57 -3.11 -9.90 6.81
CA LYS A 57 -2.86 -9.84 8.25
C LYS A 57 -2.49 -11.21 8.82
N THR A 58 -3.19 -12.25 8.42
CA THR A 58 -2.92 -13.63 8.85
C THR A 58 -1.51 -14.05 8.46
N LEU A 59 -1.14 -13.87 7.19
CA LEU A 59 0.20 -14.21 6.69
C LEU A 59 1.29 -13.34 7.33
N THR A 60 1.02 -12.06 7.57
CA THR A 60 1.94 -11.15 8.26
C THR A 60 2.23 -11.63 9.70
N LYS A 61 1.19 -11.98 10.46
CA LYS A 61 1.35 -12.51 11.83
C LYS A 61 2.10 -13.84 11.88
N GLN A 62 2.02 -14.65 10.83
CA GLN A 62 2.78 -15.90 10.69
C GLN A 62 4.24 -15.69 10.29
N GLY A 63 4.68 -14.45 10.03
CA GLY A 63 6.01 -14.14 9.51
C GLY A 63 6.24 -14.64 8.08
N PHE A 64 5.16 -14.97 7.35
CA PHE A 64 5.23 -15.55 6.00
C PHE A 64 6.03 -14.69 5.03
N TYR A 65 5.92 -13.37 5.14
CA TYR A 65 6.56 -12.43 4.22
C TYR A 65 8.04 -12.19 4.50
N ASP A 66 8.56 -12.58 5.67
CA ASP A 66 9.94 -12.34 6.05
C ASP A 66 10.90 -13.11 5.13
N GLY A 67 11.84 -12.41 4.53
CA GLY A 67 12.79 -12.96 3.56
C GLY A 67 12.30 -13.07 2.12
N ILE A 68 11.02 -12.87 1.85
CA ILE A 68 10.46 -12.93 0.48
C ILE A 68 10.99 -11.77 -0.36
N VAL A 69 11.31 -12.06 -1.61
CA VAL A 69 11.94 -11.13 -2.54
C VAL A 69 10.95 -10.34 -3.39
N PHE A 70 11.36 -9.16 -3.84
CA PHE A 70 10.67 -8.42 -4.90
C PHE A 70 11.10 -8.98 -6.26
N HIS A 71 10.49 -10.09 -6.66
CA HIS A 71 10.89 -10.87 -7.83
C HIS A 71 10.62 -10.17 -9.17
N ARG A 72 9.63 -9.25 -9.19
CA ARG A 72 9.23 -8.53 -10.41
C ARG A 72 9.02 -7.05 -10.10
N VAL A 73 9.84 -6.19 -10.70
CA VAL A 73 9.78 -4.73 -10.51
C VAL A 73 9.90 -4.04 -11.86
N ILE A 74 8.80 -3.47 -12.35
CA ILE A 74 8.76 -2.74 -13.62
C ILE A 74 8.86 -1.25 -13.32
N PRO A 75 9.92 -0.57 -13.82
CA PRO A 75 10.09 0.87 -13.63
C PRO A 75 8.84 1.66 -14.05
N GLY A 76 8.41 2.61 -13.23
CA GLY A 76 7.24 3.45 -13.51
C GLY A 76 5.89 2.76 -13.35
N PHE A 77 5.84 1.42 -13.22
CA PHE A 77 4.60 0.66 -13.09
C PHE A 77 4.41 0.13 -11.66
N MET A 78 5.10 -0.95 -11.24
CA MET A 78 4.90 -1.53 -9.90
C MET A 78 6.09 -2.36 -9.41
N ALA A 79 6.14 -2.60 -8.09
CA ALA A 79 7.04 -3.56 -7.43
C ALA A 79 6.22 -4.71 -6.84
N GLN A 80 6.42 -5.94 -7.33
CA GLN A 80 5.67 -7.14 -6.94
C GLN A 80 6.51 -8.07 -6.07
N THR A 81 5.86 -8.61 -5.03
CA THR A 81 6.43 -9.52 -4.04
C THR A 81 5.39 -10.52 -3.53
N GLY A 82 5.68 -11.26 -2.46
CA GLY A 82 4.73 -12.16 -1.79
C GLY A 82 4.71 -13.57 -2.33
N ASP A 83 5.66 -13.94 -3.21
CA ASP A 83 5.89 -15.31 -3.66
C ASP A 83 7.06 -15.94 -2.88
N PRO A 84 6.82 -16.98 -2.06
CA PRO A 84 7.88 -17.63 -1.30
C PRO A 84 8.92 -18.35 -2.17
N THR A 85 8.57 -18.66 -3.44
CA THR A 85 9.50 -19.30 -4.39
C THR A 85 10.36 -18.28 -5.14
N GLY A 86 9.95 -17.00 -5.17
CA GLY A 86 10.63 -15.93 -5.92
C GLY A 86 10.53 -16.04 -7.44
N THR A 87 9.69 -16.95 -7.96
CA THR A 87 9.54 -17.20 -9.40
C THR A 87 8.37 -16.45 -10.05
N GLY A 88 7.46 -15.95 -9.24
CA GLY A 88 6.19 -15.32 -9.65
C GLY A 88 5.02 -16.31 -9.77
N THR A 89 5.25 -17.60 -9.53
CA THR A 89 4.22 -18.66 -9.70
C THR A 89 3.78 -19.28 -8.37
N GLY A 90 4.47 -18.99 -7.26
CA GLY A 90 4.16 -19.52 -5.95
C GLY A 90 3.14 -18.70 -5.18
N GLY A 91 2.71 -19.26 -4.03
CA GLY A 91 1.78 -18.63 -3.11
C GLY A 91 1.83 -19.28 -1.73
N SER A 92 1.02 -18.79 -0.80
CA SER A 92 0.86 -19.39 0.52
C SER A 92 0.04 -20.69 0.44
N LYS A 93 0.02 -21.42 1.56
CA LYS A 93 -0.83 -22.63 1.70
C LYS A 93 -2.31 -22.31 1.99
N LEU A 94 -2.65 -21.04 2.18
CA LEU A 94 -4.03 -20.61 2.37
C LEU A 94 -4.81 -20.68 1.06
N PRO A 95 -6.15 -20.77 1.12
CA PRO A 95 -6.99 -20.75 -0.08
C PRO A 95 -6.82 -19.45 -0.89
N ASN A 96 -7.09 -19.54 -2.18
CA ASN A 96 -7.24 -18.37 -3.01
C ASN A 96 -8.45 -17.54 -2.60
N ILE A 97 -8.38 -16.23 -2.82
CA ILE A 97 -9.38 -15.27 -2.40
C ILE A 97 -10.18 -14.81 -3.62
N PRO A 98 -11.52 -14.80 -3.57
CA PRO A 98 -12.36 -14.17 -4.58
C PRO A 98 -12.04 -12.68 -4.72
N ALA A 99 -12.13 -12.16 -5.95
CA ALA A 99 -11.88 -10.75 -6.23
C ALA A 99 -12.78 -9.82 -5.42
N GLU A 100 -12.22 -8.71 -4.95
CA GLU A 100 -12.92 -7.61 -4.29
C GLU A 100 -12.59 -6.31 -5.05
N PHE A 101 -13.06 -6.22 -6.31
CA PHE A 101 -12.80 -5.07 -7.16
C PHE A 101 -13.59 -3.85 -6.69
N SER A 102 -12.98 -2.68 -6.79
CA SER A 102 -13.59 -1.39 -6.48
C SER A 102 -13.27 -0.37 -7.57
N GLN A 103 -14.02 0.75 -7.59
CA GLN A 103 -13.73 1.89 -8.46
C GLN A 103 -12.74 2.88 -7.82
N GLU A 104 -12.18 2.56 -6.65
CA GLU A 104 -11.10 3.35 -6.05
C GLU A 104 -9.89 3.36 -7.00
N PRO A 105 -9.40 4.54 -7.40
CA PRO A 105 -8.34 4.63 -8.40
C PRO A 105 -7.01 4.07 -7.90
N PHE A 106 -6.37 3.25 -8.73
CA PHE A 106 -4.97 2.90 -8.53
C PHE A 106 -4.09 4.11 -8.87
N LYS A 107 -3.30 4.53 -7.91
CA LYS A 107 -2.37 5.66 -7.98
C LYS A 107 -1.02 5.28 -7.37
N ARG A 108 -0.05 6.17 -7.45
CA ARG A 108 1.23 5.99 -6.77
C ARG A 108 1.01 5.68 -5.29
N GLY A 109 1.64 4.61 -4.79
CA GLY A 109 1.50 4.11 -3.43
C GLY A 109 0.31 3.19 -3.20
N SER A 110 -0.60 3.00 -4.16
CA SER A 110 -1.64 1.97 -4.05
C SER A 110 -1.03 0.58 -3.93
N VAL A 111 -1.62 -0.28 -3.08
CA VAL A 111 -1.19 -1.66 -2.89
C VAL A 111 -2.30 -2.58 -3.36
N GLY A 112 -2.00 -3.39 -4.37
CA GLY A 112 -2.95 -4.29 -5.01
C GLY A 112 -2.55 -5.75 -4.93
N MET A 113 -3.55 -6.66 -4.95
CA MET A 113 -3.29 -8.09 -5.00
C MET A 113 -2.94 -8.54 -6.42
N ALA A 114 -1.83 -9.27 -6.53
CA ALA A 114 -1.50 -9.97 -7.76
C ALA A 114 -2.39 -11.23 -7.91
N ARG A 115 -2.67 -11.59 -9.14
CA ARG A 115 -3.49 -12.76 -9.51
C ARG A 115 -3.03 -13.34 -10.85
N SER A 116 -3.44 -14.56 -11.14
CA SER A 116 -3.35 -15.13 -12.48
C SER A 116 -4.43 -14.53 -13.43
N GLN A 117 -4.68 -15.15 -14.55
CA GLN A 117 -5.78 -14.74 -15.43
C GLN A 117 -7.15 -14.84 -14.77
N SER A 118 -7.34 -15.83 -13.85
CA SER A 118 -8.57 -15.94 -13.08
C SER A 118 -8.71 -14.79 -12.06
N PRO A 119 -9.81 -14.06 -12.04
CA PRO A 119 -10.05 -13.01 -11.05
C PRO A 119 -10.01 -13.52 -9.59
N ASN A 120 -10.39 -14.79 -9.37
CA ASN A 120 -10.48 -15.40 -8.05
C ASN A 120 -9.24 -16.23 -7.69
N SER A 121 -8.06 -15.85 -8.17
CA SER A 121 -6.80 -16.56 -7.93
C SER A 121 -5.80 -15.80 -7.07
N ALA A 122 -6.20 -14.68 -6.46
CA ALA A 122 -5.36 -13.96 -5.53
C ALA A 122 -5.04 -14.83 -4.31
N ASN A 123 -3.80 -14.76 -3.78
CA ASN A 123 -3.36 -15.59 -2.66
C ASN A 123 -2.47 -14.80 -1.68
N SER A 124 -1.17 -14.70 -1.92
CA SER A 124 -0.20 -14.00 -1.07
C SER A 124 0.58 -12.92 -1.81
N GLN A 125 0.63 -12.98 -3.14
CA GLN A 125 1.40 -12.02 -3.92
C GLN A 125 0.67 -10.68 -4.00
N PHE A 126 1.42 -9.60 -3.81
CA PHE A 126 0.92 -8.24 -3.94
C PHE A 126 1.95 -7.33 -4.63
N PHE A 127 1.49 -6.17 -5.06
CA PHE A 127 2.34 -5.16 -5.67
C PHE A 127 2.08 -3.77 -5.10
N ILE A 128 3.14 -2.96 -5.09
CA ILE A 128 3.08 -1.54 -4.73
C ILE A 128 3.24 -0.73 -6.02
N CYS A 129 2.32 0.18 -6.25
CA CYS A 129 2.28 0.99 -7.46
C CYS A 129 3.30 2.13 -7.45
N TYR A 130 3.95 2.33 -8.59
CA TYR A 130 4.52 3.60 -9.02
C TYR A 130 3.41 4.43 -9.71
N ASP A 131 3.74 5.26 -10.71
CA ASP A 131 2.75 6.17 -11.32
C ASP A 131 1.84 5.53 -12.38
N GLY A 132 2.25 4.40 -12.96
CA GLY A 132 1.62 3.77 -14.12
C GLY A 132 0.45 2.82 -13.86
N CYS A 133 -0.09 2.75 -12.64
CA CYS A 133 -1.09 1.73 -12.28
C CYS A 133 -2.56 2.09 -12.61
N GLY A 134 -2.86 3.27 -13.10
CA GLY A 134 -4.23 3.71 -13.36
C GLY A 134 -5.12 2.70 -14.10
N PRO A 135 -4.64 2.02 -15.15
CA PRO A 135 -5.39 1.00 -15.89
C PRO A 135 -5.82 -0.22 -15.07
N LEU A 136 -5.28 -0.42 -13.86
CA LEU A 136 -5.65 -1.54 -12.98
C LEU A 136 -6.95 -1.29 -12.21
N THR A 137 -7.46 -0.05 -12.20
CA THR A 137 -8.71 0.33 -11.54
C THR A 137 -9.88 -0.51 -12.05
N GLY A 138 -10.65 -1.08 -11.13
CA GLY A 138 -11.78 -1.96 -11.47
C GLY A 138 -11.39 -3.37 -11.93
N GLN A 139 -10.09 -3.66 -12.13
CA GLN A 139 -9.61 -4.95 -12.65
C GLN A 139 -8.76 -5.73 -11.64
N TYR A 140 -8.22 -5.05 -10.64
CA TYR A 140 -7.45 -5.64 -9.55
C TYR A 140 -8.02 -5.21 -8.21
N THR A 141 -7.84 -6.04 -7.18
CA THR A 141 -8.27 -5.71 -5.81
C THR A 141 -7.24 -4.78 -5.17
N LEU A 142 -7.67 -3.55 -4.87
CA LEU A 142 -6.92 -2.60 -4.06
C LEU A 142 -7.23 -2.89 -2.59
N PHE A 143 -6.22 -3.22 -1.80
CA PHE A 143 -6.40 -3.56 -0.39
C PHE A 143 -5.60 -2.68 0.57
N GLY A 144 -4.78 -1.76 0.06
CA GLY A 144 -3.97 -0.88 0.89
C GLY A 144 -3.36 0.29 0.15
N GLU A 145 -2.68 1.14 0.89
CA GLU A 145 -1.93 2.28 0.37
C GLU A 145 -0.69 2.57 1.23
N VAL A 146 0.39 2.94 0.60
CA VAL A 146 1.61 3.40 1.28
C VAL A 146 1.34 4.80 1.81
N VAL A 147 1.43 4.96 3.13
CA VAL A 147 1.24 6.24 3.82
C VAL A 147 2.55 6.89 4.25
N ALA A 148 3.66 6.12 4.27
CA ALA A 148 5.02 6.63 4.47
C ALA A 148 6.04 5.66 3.86
N GLY A 149 7.18 6.17 3.38
CA GLY A 149 8.26 5.36 2.83
C GLY A 149 8.18 5.10 1.33
N MET A 150 7.47 5.93 0.55
CA MET A 150 7.49 5.80 -0.92
C MET A 150 8.89 6.03 -1.52
N ASP A 151 9.72 6.83 -0.87
CA ASP A 151 11.14 6.99 -1.23
C ASP A 151 11.94 5.69 -1.02
N VAL A 152 11.54 4.84 -0.07
CA VAL A 152 12.10 3.49 0.12
C VAL A 152 11.61 2.55 -0.99
N VAL A 153 10.32 2.63 -1.37
CA VAL A 153 9.78 1.85 -2.51
C VAL A 153 10.54 2.20 -3.79
N ASP A 154 10.88 3.48 -4.00
CA ASP A 154 11.65 3.92 -5.16
C ASP A 154 13.07 3.34 -5.22
N LYS A 155 13.66 2.96 -4.10
CA LYS A 155 14.99 2.35 -4.03
C LYS A 155 14.99 0.86 -4.32
N ILE A 156 13.83 0.19 -4.29
CA ILE A 156 13.73 -1.23 -4.62
C ILE A 156 14.32 -1.47 -6.01
N LYS A 157 15.21 -2.46 -6.11
CA LYS A 157 15.92 -2.79 -7.33
C LYS A 157 14.96 -3.14 -8.44
N LYS A 158 15.10 -2.43 -9.58
CA LYS A 158 14.26 -2.61 -10.76
C LYS A 158 14.78 -3.75 -11.61
N GLY A 159 13.83 -4.49 -12.21
CA GLY A 159 14.11 -5.40 -13.31
C GLY A 159 14.08 -4.67 -14.65
N SER A 160 14.44 -5.39 -15.71
CA SER A 160 14.35 -4.88 -17.08
C SER A 160 12.90 -4.97 -17.58
N ALA A 161 12.38 -3.88 -18.14
CA ALA A 161 11.07 -3.89 -18.80
C ALA A 161 11.02 -4.90 -19.97
N ALA A 162 12.13 -5.09 -20.70
CA ALA A 162 12.25 -6.07 -21.77
C ALA A 162 12.12 -7.52 -21.27
N ASN A 163 12.39 -7.79 -19.99
CA ASN A 163 12.25 -9.09 -19.35
C ASN A 163 11.08 -9.10 -18.35
N ASN A 164 9.98 -8.43 -18.69
CA ASN A 164 8.77 -8.32 -17.86
C ASN A 164 9.04 -7.92 -16.39
N GLY A 165 10.10 -7.15 -16.16
CA GLY A 165 10.46 -6.67 -14.82
C GLY A 165 11.11 -7.69 -13.90
N GLN A 166 11.51 -8.87 -14.39
CA GLN A 166 12.21 -9.87 -13.58
C GLN A 166 13.52 -9.29 -13.04
N VAL A 167 13.75 -9.45 -11.74
CA VAL A 167 14.89 -8.86 -11.03
C VAL A 167 15.96 -9.91 -10.76
N ALA A 168 17.17 -9.69 -11.29
CA ALA A 168 18.34 -10.49 -10.92
C ALA A 168 18.89 -10.03 -9.56
N ASN A 169 19.10 -10.96 -8.63
CA ASN A 169 19.50 -10.66 -7.24
C ASN A 169 18.59 -9.60 -6.59
N PRO A 170 17.30 -9.93 -6.37
CA PRO A 170 16.29 -8.99 -5.93
C PRO A 170 16.48 -8.57 -4.47
N ASP A 171 16.02 -7.37 -4.14
CA ASP A 171 15.83 -6.95 -2.77
C ASP A 171 14.74 -7.80 -2.10
N LYS A 172 14.80 -7.90 -0.77
CA LYS A 172 13.86 -8.72 0.01
C LYS A 172 13.19 -7.91 1.12
N ILE A 173 12.05 -8.39 1.53
CA ILE A 173 11.40 -8.00 2.78
C ILE A 173 12.27 -8.55 3.91
N VAL A 174 12.84 -7.66 4.73
CA VAL A 174 13.60 -8.07 5.92
C VAL A 174 12.64 -8.56 7.01
N LYS A 175 11.56 -7.79 7.21
CA LYS A 175 10.48 -8.10 8.14
C LYS A 175 9.20 -7.43 7.72
N MET A 176 8.07 -8.13 7.91
CA MET A 176 6.73 -7.55 7.76
C MET A 176 5.92 -7.84 9.02
N GLN A 177 5.34 -6.78 9.64
CA GLN A 177 4.58 -6.92 10.88
C GLN A 177 3.45 -5.90 10.96
N LEU A 178 2.39 -6.22 11.71
CA LEU A 178 1.36 -5.23 12.03
C LEU A 178 1.94 -4.16 12.95
N ALA A 179 1.50 -2.93 12.80
CA ALA A 179 1.93 -1.85 13.68
C ALA A 179 1.51 -2.09 15.14
N ALA A 180 0.41 -2.80 15.36
CA ALA A 180 -0.05 -3.23 16.68
C ALA A 180 0.91 -4.22 17.36
N ASP A 181 1.67 -4.99 16.58
CA ASP A 181 2.61 -6.00 17.08
C ASP A 181 4.07 -5.48 17.10
N ALA A 182 4.29 -4.24 16.64
CA ALA A 182 5.58 -3.58 16.64
C ALA A 182 5.82 -2.94 18.03
N GLN A 183 6.67 -3.57 18.84
CA GLN A 183 7.21 -3.00 20.09
C GLN A 183 8.52 -2.25 19.82
#